data_f6e4bbb413ab6189f655598de1c97344
#
_entry.id   f6e4bbb413ab6189f655598de1c97344
#
_cell.length_a   1.000
_cell.length_b   1.000
_cell.length_c   1.000
_cell.angle_alpha   90.00
_cell.angle_beta   90.00
_cell.angle_gamma   90.00
#
_symmetry.space_group_name_H-M   'P 1'
#
loop_
_entity.id
_entity.type
_entity.pdbx_description
1 polymer ?
#
loop_
_entity_poly.entity_id
_entity_poly.type
_entity_poly.pdbx_seq_one_letter_code
_entity_poly.pdbx_strand_id
1 'polypeptide(L)'
;RIEDTIQELVNLYGSRAVIVVICGNNAKLKESLENQCKGHPNVIIQGFTKKIPLYMDACDVLFSKPGGLTSTEAAVKGVPLIHTAPIPGCENRNAAFFARRGMSYYCQEPAQQAKYAKLLCENQFLRFRMAEAQRRNTNAGSAEEICGLLRQAVGSDEVTSCMF
;
A
#
# COMPACT_ATOMS: atom_id res chain seq x y z
N ARG A 1 6.85 9.44 -11.68
CA ARG A 1 7.04 10.00 -10.32
C ARG A 1 5.67 10.10 -9.66
N ILE A 2 5.62 10.34 -8.34
CA ILE A 2 4.35 10.43 -7.60
C ILE A 2 3.47 11.60 -8.12
N GLU A 3 4.11 12.70 -8.50
CA GLU A 3 3.46 13.88 -9.07
C GLU A 3 2.68 13.54 -10.34
N ASP A 4 3.30 12.75 -11.22
CA ASP A 4 2.70 12.35 -12.48
C ASP A 4 1.49 11.43 -12.26
N THR A 5 1.59 10.52 -11.27
CA THR A 5 0.47 9.64 -10.89
C THR A 5 -0.70 10.44 -10.33
N ILE A 6 -0.44 11.44 -9.47
CA ILE A 6 -1.49 12.33 -8.94
C ILE A 6 -2.17 13.07 -10.09
N GLN A 7 -1.39 13.61 -11.03
CA GLN A 7 -1.95 14.35 -12.18
C GLN A 7 -2.86 13.46 -13.04
N GLU A 8 -2.43 12.22 -13.31
CA GLU A 8 -3.25 11.25 -14.06
C GLU A 8 -4.55 10.90 -13.32
N LEU A 9 -4.50 10.73 -12.00
CA LEU A 9 -5.69 10.48 -11.18
C LEU A 9 -6.64 11.69 -11.15
N VAL A 10 -6.10 12.90 -11.04
CA VAL A 10 -6.88 14.15 -11.09
C VAL A 10 -7.54 14.30 -12.46
N ASN A 11 -6.81 14.06 -13.55
CA ASN A 11 -7.36 14.11 -14.91
C ASN A 11 -8.49 13.08 -15.11
N LEU A 12 -8.34 11.89 -14.53
CA LEU A 12 -9.30 10.81 -14.69
C LEU A 12 -10.58 11.01 -13.86
N TYR A 13 -10.43 11.46 -12.62
CA TYR A 13 -11.54 11.50 -11.66
C TYR A 13 -12.08 12.91 -11.38
N GLY A 14 -11.26 13.95 -11.59
CA GLY A 14 -11.62 15.31 -11.18
C GLY A 14 -11.93 15.36 -9.68
N SER A 15 -13.07 15.94 -9.33
CA SER A 15 -13.54 16.01 -7.93
C SER A 15 -14.27 14.75 -7.41
N ARG A 16 -14.42 13.72 -8.24
CA ARG A 16 -15.15 12.48 -7.87
C ARG A 16 -14.36 11.52 -6.98
N ALA A 17 -13.07 11.76 -6.81
CA ALA A 17 -12.22 10.97 -5.93
C ALA A 17 -11.49 11.86 -4.93
N VAL A 18 -11.29 11.36 -3.72
CA VAL A 18 -10.37 11.96 -2.75
C VAL A 18 -9.04 11.24 -2.87
N ILE A 19 -7.97 12.00 -3.10
CA ILE A 19 -6.61 11.50 -3.25
C ILE A 19 -5.81 11.93 -2.02
N VAL A 20 -5.41 10.98 -1.20
CA VAL A 20 -4.58 11.25 -0.02
C VAL A 20 -3.15 10.82 -0.30
N VAL A 21 -2.22 11.75 -0.18
CA VAL A 21 -0.78 11.50 -0.37
C VAL A 21 -0.05 11.64 0.94
N ILE A 22 0.63 10.57 1.37
CA ILE A 22 1.36 10.55 2.63
C ILE A 22 2.86 10.62 2.34
N CYS A 23 3.45 11.78 2.62
CA CYS A 23 4.86 12.09 2.34
C CYS A 23 5.82 11.64 3.45
N GLY A 24 5.29 11.15 4.58
CA GLY A 24 6.12 10.79 5.73
C GLY A 24 6.96 11.97 6.21
N ASN A 25 8.25 11.75 6.45
CA ASN A 25 9.19 12.77 6.91
C ASN A 25 9.81 13.61 5.77
N ASN A 26 9.36 13.42 4.53
CA ASN A 26 9.87 14.17 3.38
C ASN A 26 9.15 15.53 3.25
N ALA A 27 9.61 16.52 4.03
CA ALA A 27 9.04 17.88 4.02
C ALA A 27 9.14 18.57 2.65
N LYS A 28 10.24 18.34 1.91
CA LYS A 28 10.42 18.93 0.57
C LYS A 28 9.39 18.41 -0.43
N LEU A 29 9.14 17.10 -0.41
CA LEU A 29 8.12 16.50 -1.26
C LEU A 29 6.73 17.02 -0.89
N LYS A 30 6.43 17.12 0.41
CA LYS A 30 5.16 17.65 0.91
C LYS A 30 4.92 19.06 0.37
N GLU A 31 5.86 19.98 0.57
CA GLU A 31 5.77 21.36 0.10
C GLU A 31 5.61 21.45 -1.43
N SER A 32 6.38 20.67 -2.18
CA SER A 32 6.28 20.60 -3.63
C SER A 32 4.88 20.20 -4.08
N LEU A 33 4.32 19.13 -3.49
CA LEU A 33 3.00 18.63 -3.83
C LEU A 33 1.88 19.58 -3.39
N GLU A 34 1.98 20.22 -2.24
CA GLU A 34 1.03 21.25 -1.79
C GLU A 34 0.97 22.43 -2.77
N ASN A 35 2.13 22.84 -3.31
CA ASN A 35 2.19 23.89 -4.32
C ASN A 35 1.57 23.46 -5.64
N GLN A 36 1.83 22.24 -6.11
CA GLN A 36 1.29 21.73 -7.37
C GLN A 36 -0.21 21.46 -7.31
N CYS A 37 -0.73 21.04 -6.15
CA CYS A 37 -2.12 20.63 -5.98
C CYS A 37 -3.04 21.76 -5.45
N LYS A 38 -2.58 23.01 -5.35
CA LYS A 38 -3.37 24.15 -4.81
C LYS A 38 -4.74 24.34 -5.44
N GLY A 39 -4.92 23.94 -6.70
CA GLY A 39 -6.20 24.02 -7.41
C GLY A 39 -7.13 22.81 -7.24
N HIS A 40 -6.73 21.80 -6.45
CA HIS A 40 -7.44 20.54 -6.33
C HIS A 40 -7.79 20.24 -4.87
N PRO A 41 -8.94 20.73 -4.36
CA PRO A 41 -9.31 20.61 -2.93
C PRO A 41 -9.55 19.16 -2.49
N ASN A 42 -9.75 18.24 -3.42
CA ASN A 42 -9.88 16.80 -3.19
C ASN A 42 -8.53 16.05 -3.12
N VAL A 43 -7.40 16.75 -3.33
CA VAL A 43 -6.05 16.20 -3.13
C VAL A 43 -5.52 16.67 -1.79
N ILE A 44 -5.35 15.72 -0.87
CA ILE A 44 -4.91 15.97 0.51
C ILE A 44 -3.46 15.54 0.66
N ILE A 45 -2.56 16.46 0.92
CA ILE A 45 -1.14 16.18 1.12
C ILE A 45 -0.86 16.11 2.63
N GLN A 46 -0.47 14.92 3.09
CA GLN A 46 -0.21 14.64 4.51
C GLN A 46 1.30 14.37 4.73
N GLY A 47 1.84 14.91 5.81
CA GLY A 47 3.19 14.57 6.29
C GLY A 47 3.21 13.21 7.01
N PHE A 48 4.11 13.08 8.00
CA PHE A 48 4.16 11.89 8.84
C PHE A 48 2.86 11.70 9.62
N THR A 49 2.36 10.47 9.65
CA THR A 49 1.16 10.10 10.41
C THR A 49 1.27 8.69 10.98
N LYS A 50 0.76 8.51 12.19
CA LYS A 50 0.58 7.18 12.82
C LYS A 50 -0.75 6.52 12.42
N LYS A 51 -1.57 7.17 11.58
CA LYS A 51 -2.91 6.73 11.20
C LYS A 51 -2.93 5.92 9.90
N ILE A 52 -1.78 5.39 9.44
CA ILE A 52 -1.69 4.56 8.22
C ILE A 52 -2.72 3.43 8.20
N PRO A 53 -2.92 2.67 9.31
CA PRO A 53 -3.91 1.60 9.32
C PRO A 53 -5.35 2.09 9.03
N LEU A 54 -5.73 3.29 9.49
CA LEU A 54 -7.04 3.88 9.23
C LEU A 54 -7.18 4.33 7.77
N TYR A 55 -6.12 4.87 7.17
CA TYR A 55 -6.13 5.19 5.74
C TYR A 55 -6.27 3.94 4.88
N MET A 56 -5.61 2.84 5.26
CA MET A 56 -5.75 1.55 4.59
C MET A 56 -7.17 0.99 4.70
N ASP A 57 -7.82 1.14 5.86
CA ASP A 57 -9.20 0.68 6.06
C ASP A 57 -10.22 1.51 5.27
N ALA A 58 -9.90 2.78 5.01
CA ALA A 58 -10.81 3.72 4.36
C ALA A 58 -10.63 3.82 2.85
N CYS A 59 -9.50 3.36 2.29
CA CYS A 59 -9.22 3.57 0.87
C CYS A 59 -9.77 2.45 -0.02
N ASP A 60 -10.24 2.82 -1.21
CA ASP A 60 -10.66 1.87 -2.25
C ASP A 60 -9.47 1.24 -2.97
N VAL A 61 -8.37 1.97 -3.10
CA VAL A 61 -7.13 1.53 -3.75
C VAL A 61 -5.93 2.18 -3.08
N LEU A 62 -4.92 1.39 -2.77
CA LEU A 62 -3.64 1.84 -2.24
C LEU A 62 -2.55 1.81 -3.30
N PHE A 63 -1.83 2.92 -3.44
CA PHE A 63 -0.58 2.98 -4.21
C PHE A 63 0.60 2.95 -3.24
N SER A 64 1.54 2.07 -3.48
CA SER A 64 2.76 1.98 -2.66
C SER A 64 3.93 1.46 -3.47
N LYS A 65 5.14 1.79 -3.05
CA LYS A 65 6.32 1.02 -3.46
C LYS A 65 6.17 -0.41 -2.94
N PRO A 66 6.75 -1.42 -3.60
CA PRO A 66 6.65 -2.81 -3.15
C PRO A 66 7.57 -3.11 -1.96
N GLY A 67 7.49 -2.27 -0.91
CA GLY A 67 8.16 -2.47 0.36
C GLY A 67 7.53 -3.61 1.16
N GLY A 68 8.33 -4.38 1.89
CA GLY A 68 7.86 -5.57 2.61
C GLY A 68 6.74 -5.28 3.60
N LEU A 69 6.93 -4.31 4.49
CA LEU A 69 5.97 -4.00 5.56
C LEU A 69 4.64 -3.49 5.01
N THR A 70 4.64 -2.37 4.28
CA THR A 70 3.41 -1.75 3.76
C THR A 70 2.62 -2.70 2.86
N SER A 71 3.32 -3.47 2.00
CA SER A 71 2.65 -4.44 1.12
C SER A 71 2.00 -5.57 1.90
N THR A 72 2.65 -6.07 2.96
CA THR A 72 2.09 -7.13 3.81
C THR A 72 0.93 -6.61 4.65
N GLU A 73 1.04 -5.42 5.23
CA GLU A 73 -0.05 -4.79 5.98
C GLU A 73 -1.29 -4.59 5.10
N ALA A 74 -1.11 -4.07 3.88
CA ALA A 74 -2.18 -3.92 2.91
C ALA A 74 -2.83 -5.26 2.55
N ALA A 75 -2.02 -6.30 2.34
CA ALA A 75 -2.50 -7.63 2.01
C ALA A 75 -3.27 -8.30 3.16
N VAL A 76 -2.82 -8.17 4.41
CA VAL A 76 -3.54 -8.65 5.59
C VAL A 76 -4.90 -7.98 5.73
N LYS A 77 -4.99 -6.69 5.39
CA LYS A 77 -6.24 -5.92 5.41
C LYS A 77 -7.14 -6.15 4.17
N GLY A 78 -6.63 -6.82 3.14
CA GLY A 78 -7.37 -7.05 1.89
C GLY A 78 -7.53 -5.80 1.02
N VAL A 79 -6.64 -4.81 1.19
CA VAL A 79 -6.71 -3.54 0.45
C VAL A 79 -6.27 -3.75 -1.00
N PRO A 80 -7.06 -3.30 -2.00
CA PRO A 80 -6.64 -3.34 -3.39
C PRO A 80 -5.35 -2.54 -3.61
N LEU A 81 -4.30 -3.20 -4.13
CA LEU A 81 -2.94 -2.70 -4.11
C LEU A 81 -2.36 -2.52 -5.52
N ILE A 82 -1.81 -1.35 -5.78
CA ILE A 82 -1.03 -1.03 -6.96
C ILE A 82 0.40 -0.71 -6.53
N HIS A 83 1.35 -1.55 -6.91
CA HIS A 83 2.76 -1.30 -6.72
C HIS A 83 3.29 -0.35 -7.79
N THR A 84 3.93 0.71 -7.33
CA THR A 84 4.62 1.72 -8.16
C THR A 84 6.10 1.32 -8.36
N ALA A 85 6.93 2.27 -8.82
CA ALA A 85 8.35 2.04 -9.06
C ALA A 85 9.09 1.55 -7.81
N PRO A 86 9.76 0.39 -7.87
CA PRO A 86 10.54 -0.14 -6.76
C PRO A 86 11.87 0.58 -6.60
N ILE A 87 12.41 0.55 -5.38
CA ILE A 87 13.84 0.77 -5.19
C ILE A 87 14.58 -0.49 -5.66
N PRO A 88 15.66 -0.36 -6.47
CA PRO A 88 16.41 -1.52 -6.94
C PRO A 88 16.85 -2.44 -5.81
N GLY A 89 16.72 -3.76 -6.02
CA GLY A 89 17.07 -4.78 -5.05
C GLY A 89 15.89 -5.61 -4.57
N CYS A 90 15.65 -5.67 -3.24
CA CYS A 90 14.61 -6.54 -2.67
C CYS A 90 13.19 -6.14 -3.10
N GLU A 91 12.92 -4.86 -3.36
CA GLU A 91 11.59 -4.40 -3.77
C GLU A 91 11.17 -4.95 -5.14
N ASN A 92 12.10 -5.20 -6.06
CA ASN A 92 11.80 -5.89 -7.33
C ASN A 92 11.26 -7.31 -7.11
N ARG A 93 11.83 -8.03 -6.14
CA ARG A 93 11.39 -9.39 -5.79
C ARG A 93 10.01 -9.35 -5.15
N ASN A 94 9.75 -8.39 -4.29
CA ASN A 94 8.44 -8.18 -3.69
C ASN A 94 7.38 -7.87 -4.75
N ALA A 95 7.65 -6.93 -5.66
CA ALA A 95 6.74 -6.62 -6.77
C ALA A 95 6.38 -7.86 -7.59
N ALA A 96 7.39 -8.65 -7.97
CA ALA A 96 7.19 -9.89 -8.72
C ALA A 96 6.41 -10.93 -7.91
N PHE A 97 6.69 -11.09 -6.62
CA PHE A 97 5.99 -12.02 -5.74
C PHE A 97 4.50 -11.70 -5.65
N PHE A 98 4.17 -10.44 -5.36
CA PHE A 98 2.78 -10.00 -5.23
C PHE A 98 2.03 -10.07 -6.56
N ALA A 99 2.62 -9.57 -7.65
CA ALA A 99 1.97 -9.54 -8.96
C ALA A 99 1.68 -10.95 -9.50
N ARG A 100 2.66 -11.87 -9.42
CA ARG A 100 2.50 -13.26 -9.88
C ARG A 100 1.41 -14.03 -9.15
N ARG A 101 1.10 -13.66 -7.91
CA ARG A 101 0.06 -14.28 -7.08
C ARG A 101 -1.29 -13.56 -7.17
N GLY A 102 -1.39 -12.50 -7.96
CA GLY A 102 -2.62 -11.71 -8.09
C GLY A 102 -2.94 -10.86 -6.86
N MET A 103 -1.94 -10.62 -5.98
CA MET A 103 -2.09 -9.84 -4.75
C MET A 103 -1.98 -8.33 -4.96
N SER A 104 -1.46 -7.90 -6.11
CA SER A 104 -1.35 -6.51 -6.53
C SER A 104 -1.27 -6.39 -8.04
N TYR A 105 -1.56 -5.22 -8.58
CA TYR A 105 -1.04 -4.82 -9.87
C TYR A 105 0.32 -4.16 -9.69
N TYR A 106 1.19 -4.30 -10.69
CA TYR A 106 2.49 -3.65 -10.72
C TYR A 106 2.67 -2.86 -12.01
N CYS A 107 2.96 -1.58 -11.90
CA CYS A 107 3.25 -0.73 -13.04
C CYS A 107 4.04 0.52 -12.62
N GLN A 108 5.02 0.89 -13.44
CA GLN A 108 5.81 2.10 -13.24
C GLN A 108 5.23 3.32 -13.97
N GLU A 109 4.43 3.09 -15.01
CA GLU A 109 3.85 4.15 -15.84
C GLU A 109 2.63 4.80 -15.17
N PRO A 110 2.65 6.12 -14.90
CA PRO A 110 1.56 6.82 -14.20
C PRO A 110 0.19 6.65 -14.85
N ALA A 111 0.10 6.78 -16.17
CA ALA A 111 -1.15 6.62 -16.90
C ALA A 111 -1.72 5.20 -16.77
N GLN A 112 -0.86 4.18 -16.72
CA GLN A 112 -1.31 2.80 -16.51
C GLN A 112 -1.70 2.56 -15.05
N GLN A 113 -1.04 3.19 -14.09
CA GLN A 113 -1.44 3.16 -12.67
C GLN A 113 -2.86 3.72 -12.50
N ALA A 114 -3.18 4.86 -13.12
CA ALA A 114 -4.52 5.43 -13.09
C ALA A 114 -5.58 4.51 -13.72
N LYS A 115 -5.24 3.83 -14.83
CA LYS A 115 -6.13 2.83 -15.45
C LYS A 115 -6.39 1.63 -14.52
N TYR A 116 -5.37 1.14 -13.83
CA TYR A 116 -5.54 0.06 -12.84
C TYR A 116 -6.39 0.52 -11.65
N ALA A 117 -6.22 1.75 -11.17
CA ALA A 117 -7.09 2.30 -10.13
C ALA A 117 -8.54 2.33 -10.58
N LYS A 118 -8.81 2.84 -11.79
CA LYS A 118 -10.15 2.85 -12.36
C LYS A 118 -10.74 1.45 -12.44
N LEU A 119 -9.98 0.51 -12.96
CA LEU A 119 -10.40 -0.89 -13.09
C LEU A 119 -10.77 -1.50 -11.73
N LEU A 120 -9.96 -1.25 -10.69
CA LEU A 120 -10.24 -1.74 -9.33
C LEU A 120 -11.44 -1.02 -8.71
N CYS A 121 -11.59 0.31 -8.86
CA CYS A 121 -12.73 1.04 -8.33
C CYS A 121 -14.06 0.63 -8.96
N GLU A 122 -14.07 0.36 -10.27
CA GLU A 122 -15.28 0.05 -11.02
C GLU A 122 -15.65 -1.45 -11.01
N ASN A 123 -14.72 -2.33 -10.63
CA ASN A 123 -14.91 -3.79 -10.71
C ASN A 123 -14.76 -4.48 -9.35
N GLN A 124 -15.88 -4.68 -8.67
CA GLN A 124 -15.93 -5.36 -7.38
C GLN A 124 -15.39 -6.80 -7.43
N PHE A 125 -15.59 -7.52 -8.52
CA PHE A 125 -15.09 -8.88 -8.68
C PHE A 125 -13.56 -8.93 -8.69
N LEU A 126 -12.91 -7.97 -9.35
CA LEU A 126 -11.45 -7.90 -9.34
C LEU A 126 -10.89 -7.55 -7.96
N ARG A 127 -11.54 -6.62 -7.23
CA ARG A 127 -11.16 -6.35 -5.83
C ARG A 127 -11.29 -7.59 -4.97
N PHE A 128 -12.40 -8.29 -5.07
CA PHE A 128 -12.62 -9.54 -4.33
C PHE A 128 -11.54 -10.59 -4.66
N ARG A 129 -11.25 -10.80 -5.95
CA ARG A 129 -10.19 -11.73 -6.39
C ARG A 129 -8.83 -11.37 -5.84
N MET A 130 -8.48 -10.08 -5.81
CA MET A 130 -7.21 -9.60 -5.26
C MET A 130 -7.15 -9.83 -3.74
N ALA A 131 -8.20 -9.48 -3.00
CA ALA A 131 -8.30 -9.71 -1.56
C ALA A 131 -8.21 -11.21 -1.21
N GLU A 132 -8.85 -12.08 -1.98
CA GLU A 132 -8.75 -13.53 -1.83
C GLU A 132 -7.30 -14.04 -2.05
N ALA A 133 -6.63 -13.53 -3.08
CA ALA A 133 -5.23 -13.86 -3.34
C ALA A 133 -4.31 -13.40 -2.20
N GLN A 134 -4.55 -12.21 -1.67
CA GLN A 134 -3.85 -11.65 -0.52
C GLN A 134 -4.05 -12.54 0.71
N ARG A 135 -5.29 -12.86 1.07
CA ARG A 135 -5.63 -13.71 2.21
C ARG A 135 -4.98 -15.10 2.16
N ARG A 136 -4.90 -15.69 0.95
CA ARG A 136 -4.29 -17.03 0.75
C ARG A 136 -2.76 -17.03 0.86
N ASN A 137 -2.12 -15.90 0.68
CA ASN A 137 -0.66 -15.78 0.60
C ASN A 137 -0.04 -14.93 1.73
N THR A 138 -0.85 -14.48 2.70
CA THR A 138 -0.39 -13.77 3.90
C THR A 138 -0.92 -14.44 5.15
N ASN A 139 -0.15 -14.34 6.23
CA ASN A 139 -0.55 -14.83 7.54
C ASN A 139 -0.57 -13.67 8.54
N ALA A 140 -1.75 -13.32 9.01
CA ALA A 140 -1.93 -12.26 10.00
C ALA A 140 -1.34 -12.63 11.38
N GLY A 141 -1.23 -13.93 11.69
CA GLY A 141 -0.67 -14.47 12.93
C GLY A 141 0.84 -14.76 12.87
N SER A 142 1.57 -14.25 11.87
CA SER A 142 3.01 -14.57 11.69
C SER A 142 3.87 -14.22 12.90
N ALA A 143 3.56 -13.16 13.62
CA ALA A 143 4.32 -12.76 14.80
C ALA A 143 4.18 -13.77 15.93
N GLU A 144 2.97 -14.24 16.21
CA GLU A 144 2.67 -15.26 17.21
C GLU A 144 3.33 -16.60 16.85
N GLU A 145 3.29 -17.00 15.58
CA GLU A 145 3.94 -18.23 15.10
C GLU A 145 5.45 -18.15 15.27
N ILE A 146 6.08 -17.02 14.89
CA ILE A 146 7.53 -16.82 15.09
C ILE A 146 7.88 -16.87 16.57
N CYS A 147 7.11 -16.20 17.42
CA CYS A 147 7.32 -16.26 18.88
C CYS A 147 7.16 -17.68 19.42
N GLY A 148 6.19 -18.44 18.90
CA GLY A 148 6.00 -19.84 19.26
C GLY A 148 7.22 -20.71 18.90
N LEU A 149 7.74 -20.58 17.69
CA LEU A 149 8.95 -21.26 17.24
C LEU A 149 10.18 -20.90 18.08
N LEU A 150 10.34 -19.61 18.41
CA LEU A 150 11.45 -19.16 19.26
C LEU A 150 11.37 -19.75 20.68
N ARG A 151 10.18 -19.80 21.30
CA ARG A 151 9.98 -20.44 22.60
C ARG A 151 10.34 -21.92 22.57
N GLN A 152 9.92 -22.64 21.54
CA GLN A 152 10.27 -24.04 21.36
C GLN A 152 11.79 -24.25 21.20
N ALA A 153 12.46 -23.38 20.42
CA ALA A 153 13.89 -23.48 20.17
C ALA A 153 14.75 -23.18 21.42
N VAL A 154 14.28 -22.29 22.30
CA VAL A 154 15.01 -21.89 23.52
C VAL A 154 14.70 -22.79 24.71
N GLY A 155 13.66 -23.65 24.63
CA GLY A 155 13.34 -24.61 25.71
C GLY A 155 12.89 -23.98 27.02
N SER A 156 12.41 -22.72 27.00
CA SER A 156 11.97 -22.01 28.19
C SER A 156 10.49 -21.68 28.14
N ASP A 157 9.74 -22.16 29.14
CA ASP A 157 8.38 -21.66 29.43
C ASP A 157 8.39 -20.24 30.04
N GLU A 158 9.57 -19.62 30.22
CA GLU A 158 9.80 -18.32 30.80
C GLU A 158 10.23 -17.26 29.78
N VAL A 159 9.46 -17.03 28.74
CA VAL A 159 9.60 -15.77 27.99
C VAL A 159 8.46 -14.85 28.42
N THR A 160 8.77 -13.98 29.38
CA THR A 160 7.96 -12.85 29.76
C THR A 160 7.58 -12.06 28.52
N SER A 161 6.30 -11.73 28.34
CA SER A 161 5.76 -10.99 27.20
C SER A 161 6.58 -9.73 26.91
N CYS A 162 7.28 -9.68 25.79
CA CYS A 162 7.79 -8.44 25.24
C CYS A 162 6.59 -7.67 24.65
N MET A 163 6.14 -6.63 25.38
CA MET A 163 5.25 -5.63 24.80
C MET A 163 6.09 -4.67 23.94
N PHE A 164 5.74 -4.56 22.68
CA PHE A 164 6.24 -3.53 21.77
C PHE A 164 5.18 -2.44 21.56
#